data_d473cc175d6a9acc60e484f75a83c302
#
_entry.id   d473cc175d6a9acc60e484f75a83c302
#
_cell.length_a   1.000
_cell.length_b   1.000
_cell.length_c   1.000
_cell.angle_alpha   90.00
_cell.angle_beta   90.00
_cell.angle_gamma   90.00
#
_symmetry.space_group_name_H-M   'P 1'
#
loop_
_entity.id
_entity.type
_entity.pdbx_description
1 polymer ?
#
loop_
_entity_poly.entity_id
_entity_poly.type
_entity_poly.pdbx_seq_one_letter_code
_entity_poly.pdbx_strand_id
1 'polypeptide(L)'
;MLRSLVGSEMCIRDRYYSDAYRTIANIAMDHLWFDKDPWQVQIAEKFQKFYCEDQKDHWDGVFLTDGTRLEEKALHPVAIIAVNAESALAADGTYAKQCVDKFWNTPLRTGERRYYDNFLYMFAMLALSGNYRIY
;
A
#
# COMPACT_ATOMS: atom_id res chain seq x y z
N MET A 1 11.87 19.40 8.18
CA MET A 1 11.18 18.12 7.94
C MET A 1 9.71 18.21 8.31
N LEU A 2 8.89 17.46 7.65
CA LEU A 2 7.46 17.38 7.94
C LEU A 2 7.16 17.01 9.39
N ARG A 3 8.00 16.18 10.00
CA ARG A 3 7.85 15.80 11.41
C ARG A 3 7.84 16.99 12.34
N SER A 4 8.71 17.95 12.14
CA SER A 4 8.79 19.15 12.99
C SER A 4 7.62 20.10 12.77
N LEU A 5 6.97 20.04 11.60
CA LEU A 5 5.86 20.93 11.27
C LEU A 5 4.55 20.51 11.93
N VAL A 6 4.37 19.22 12.22
CA VAL A 6 3.13 18.70 12.80
C VAL A 6 3.24 18.44 14.31
N GLY A 7 4.40 18.63 14.89
CA GLY A 7 4.59 18.57 16.34
C GLY A 7 4.09 17.26 16.95
N SER A 8 3.28 17.36 18.00
CA SER A 8 2.74 16.20 18.73
C SER A 8 1.85 15.30 17.88
N GLU A 9 1.25 15.80 16.84
CA GLU A 9 0.46 14.97 15.92
C GLU A 9 1.31 13.91 15.22
N MET A 10 2.60 14.21 15.02
CA MET A 10 3.53 13.26 14.44
C MET A 10 3.68 12.01 15.28
N CYS A 11 3.66 12.12 16.59
CA CYS A 11 3.72 10.97 17.50
C CYS A 11 2.55 10.02 17.32
N ILE A 12 1.37 10.55 17.01
CA ILE A 12 0.15 9.79 16.75
C ILE A 12 0.17 9.17 15.35
N ARG A 13 0.75 9.89 14.38
CA ARG A 13 0.78 9.51 12.98
C ARG A 13 2.10 8.88 12.53
N ASP A 14 2.99 8.64 13.47
CA ASP A 14 4.31 8.11 13.19
C ASP A 14 4.28 6.59 12.96
N ARG A 15 3.26 6.15 12.25
CA ARG A 15 3.08 4.75 11.90
C ARG A 15 2.35 4.58 10.57
N TYR A 16 2.64 3.47 9.92
CA TYR A 16 1.96 3.07 8.69
C TYR A 16 0.60 2.44 9.06
N TYR A 17 -0.46 3.24 8.90
CA TYR A 17 -1.80 2.88 9.34
C TYR A 17 -2.85 3.60 8.49
N SER A 18 -4.02 3.01 8.35
CA SER A 18 -5.21 3.51 7.63
C SER A 18 -4.97 4.50 6.48
N ASP A 19 -4.85 5.78 6.76
CA ASP A 19 -4.73 6.81 5.72
C ASP A 19 -3.41 6.74 4.97
N ALA A 20 -2.36 6.21 5.58
CA ALA A 20 -1.05 6.06 4.96
C ALA A 20 -1.05 5.03 3.82
N TYR A 21 -2.00 4.08 3.82
CA TYR A 21 -2.09 3.05 2.78
C TYR A 21 -2.24 3.64 1.38
N ARG A 22 -2.95 4.75 1.24
CA ARG A 22 -3.17 5.40 -0.06
C ARG A 22 -1.92 6.02 -0.66
N THR A 23 -0.91 6.28 0.13
CA THR A 23 0.32 6.93 -0.34
C THR A 23 1.01 6.14 -1.44
N ILE A 24 1.24 4.85 -1.23
CA ILE A 24 1.91 4.02 -2.24
C ILE A 24 1.03 3.84 -3.49
N ALA A 25 -0.27 3.73 -3.32
CA ALA A 25 -1.20 3.63 -4.44
C ALA A 25 -1.14 4.90 -5.31
N ASN A 26 -1.13 6.08 -4.69
CA ASN A 26 -1.02 7.35 -5.40
C ASN A 26 0.32 7.50 -6.13
N ILE A 27 1.42 7.08 -5.50
CA ILE A 27 2.75 7.08 -6.12
C ILE A 27 2.75 6.18 -7.36
N ALA A 28 2.16 4.99 -7.25
CA ALA A 28 2.08 4.03 -8.35
C ALA A 28 1.26 4.58 -9.52
N MET A 29 0.12 5.22 -9.23
CA MET A 29 -0.71 5.83 -10.26
C MET A 29 -0.03 7.02 -10.94
N ASP A 30 0.65 7.85 -10.17
CA ASP A 30 1.40 8.98 -10.71
C ASP A 30 2.51 8.50 -11.65
N HIS A 31 3.21 7.43 -11.26
CA HIS A 31 4.22 6.80 -12.12
C HIS A 31 3.60 6.25 -13.41
N LEU A 32 2.50 5.53 -13.30
CA LEU A 32 1.80 4.96 -14.46
C LEU A 32 1.38 6.03 -15.47
N TRP A 33 0.92 7.17 -14.98
CA TRP A 33 0.40 8.24 -15.84
C TRP A 33 1.50 9.15 -16.41
N PHE A 34 2.54 9.41 -15.65
CA PHE A 34 3.50 10.47 -15.99
C PHE A 34 4.94 10.01 -16.11
N ASP A 35 5.34 8.93 -15.44
CA ASP A 35 6.71 8.36 -15.47
C ASP A 35 7.81 9.42 -15.38
N LYS A 36 7.71 10.31 -14.41
CA LYS A 36 8.61 11.47 -14.30
C LYS A 36 9.78 11.25 -13.35
N ASP A 37 9.62 10.43 -12.31
CA ASP A 37 10.59 10.35 -11.24
C ASP A 37 11.01 8.89 -10.95
N PRO A 38 12.30 8.53 -11.18
CA PRO A 38 12.81 7.20 -10.87
C PRO A 38 12.66 6.79 -9.40
N TRP A 39 12.55 7.76 -8.49
CA TRP A 39 12.30 7.52 -7.08
C TRP A 39 11.01 6.71 -6.84
N GLN A 40 10.01 6.91 -7.68
CA GLN A 40 8.73 6.20 -7.57
C GLN A 40 8.92 4.69 -7.73
N VAL A 41 9.76 4.27 -8.65
CA VAL A 41 10.12 2.86 -8.83
C VAL A 41 10.83 2.32 -7.59
N GLN A 42 11.82 3.07 -7.09
CA GLN A 42 12.61 2.65 -5.94
C GLN A 42 11.76 2.48 -4.68
N ILE A 43 10.84 3.41 -4.43
CA ILE A 43 9.98 3.33 -3.24
C ILE A 43 8.98 2.18 -3.35
N ALA A 44 8.45 1.92 -4.54
CA ALA A 44 7.55 0.80 -4.78
C ALA A 44 8.27 -0.54 -4.56
N GLU A 45 9.49 -0.69 -5.05
CA GLU A 45 10.30 -1.90 -4.84
C GLU A 45 10.60 -2.13 -3.36
N LYS A 46 10.98 -1.08 -2.64
CA LYS A 46 11.23 -1.17 -1.18
C LYS A 46 9.98 -1.57 -0.42
N PHE A 47 8.85 -1.02 -0.80
CA PHE A 47 7.56 -1.32 -0.18
C PHE A 47 7.16 -2.78 -0.39
N GLN A 48 7.30 -3.27 -1.62
CA GLN A 48 7.04 -4.67 -1.96
C GLN A 48 7.98 -5.61 -1.21
N LYS A 49 9.26 -5.30 -1.18
CA LYS A 49 10.27 -6.07 -0.44
C LYS A 49 9.91 -6.17 1.04
N PHE A 50 9.57 -5.05 1.66
CA PHE A 50 9.19 -5.01 3.06
C PHE A 50 8.10 -6.02 3.38
N TYR A 51 7.03 -6.06 2.59
CA TYR A 51 5.94 -7.00 2.83
C TYR A 51 6.27 -8.43 2.39
N CYS A 52 6.99 -8.61 1.31
CA CYS A 52 7.26 -9.95 0.78
C CYS A 52 8.39 -10.68 1.52
N GLU A 53 9.38 -9.96 2.03
CA GLU A 53 10.52 -10.56 2.74
C GLU A 53 10.47 -10.32 4.25
N ASP A 54 10.38 -9.06 4.67
CA ASP A 54 10.54 -8.71 6.08
C ASP A 54 9.30 -9.04 6.90
N GLN A 55 8.11 -8.88 6.31
CA GLN A 55 6.83 -9.05 6.98
C GLN A 55 5.91 -10.07 6.30
N LYS A 56 6.48 -11.08 5.67
CA LYS A 56 5.73 -12.04 4.83
C LYS A 56 4.54 -12.72 5.52
N ASP A 57 4.59 -12.89 6.84
CA ASP A 57 3.52 -13.51 7.63
C ASP A 57 2.66 -12.48 8.38
N HIS A 58 2.90 -11.18 8.18
CA HIS A 58 2.31 -10.10 8.96
C HIS A 58 1.75 -8.95 8.10
N TRP A 59 1.14 -9.29 6.99
CA TRP A 59 0.51 -8.30 6.10
C TRP A 59 -0.65 -7.56 6.75
N ASP A 60 -1.15 -8.06 7.86
CA ASP A 60 -2.17 -7.43 8.70
C ASP A 60 -1.59 -6.62 9.86
N GLY A 61 -0.29 -6.34 9.86
CA GLY A 61 0.39 -5.61 10.92
C GLY A 61 0.24 -4.10 10.82
N VAL A 62 0.51 -3.45 11.93
CA VAL A 62 0.70 -2.00 12.02
C VAL A 62 2.18 -1.75 12.31
N PHE A 63 2.78 -0.81 11.59
CA PHE A 63 4.22 -0.59 11.63
C PHE A 63 4.53 0.86 11.95
N LEU A 64 5.62 1.08 12.70
CA LEU A 64 6.23 2.39 12.83
C LEU A 64 6.96 2.75 11.54
N THR A 65 7.33 4.01 11.39
CA THR A 65 8.04 4.49 10.20
C THR A 65 9.42 3.89 10.02
N ASP A 66 10.00 3.31 11.07
CA ASP A 66 11.26 2.58 11.02
C ASP A 66 11.09 1.09 10.64
N GLY A 67 9.86 0.63 10.46
CA GLY A 67 9.54 -0.75 10.12
C GLY A 67 9.25 -1.65 11.33
N THR A 68 9.32 -1.13 12.55
CA THR A 68 9.00 -1.91 13.76
C THR A 68 7.52 -2.27 13.78
N ARG A 69 7.23 -3.56 13.92
CA ARG A 69 5.85 -4.06 14.01
C ARG A 69 5.29 -3.85 15.43
N LEU A 70 4.09 -3.30 15.50
CA LEU A 70 3.35 -3.18 16.74
C LEU A 70 2.53 -4.45 17.01
N GLU A 71 2.08 -4.63 18.26
CA GLU A 71 1.28 -5.80 18.63
C GLU A 71 -0.15 -5.75 18.08
N GLU A 72 -0.66 -4.55 17.84
CA GLU A 72 -2.00 -4.36 17.29
C GLU A 72 -2.11 -4.80 15.84
N LYS A 73 -3.30 -5.25 15.46
CA LYS A 73 -3.62 -5.63 14.08
C LYS A 73 -4.20 -4.46 13.32
N ALA A 74 -3.92 -4.41 12.03
CA ALA A 74 -4.48 -3.40 11.15
C ALA A 74 -6.00 -3.53 11.07
N LEU A 75 -6.69 -2.41 11.08
CA LEU A 75 -8.15 -2.39 10.90
C LEU A 75 -8.56 -2.75 9.47
N HIS A 76 -7.66 -2.56 8.51
CA HIS A 76 -7.95 -2.71 7.08
C HIS A 76 -6.91 -3.58 6.36
N PRO A 77 -6.81 -4.88 6.70
CA PRO A 77 -5.78 -5.75 6.11
C PRO A 77 -5.96 -5.97 4.60
N VAL A 78 -7.19 -6.01 4.11
CA VAL A 78 -7.44 -6.15 2.67
C VAL A 78 -6.99 -4.92 1.90
N ALA A 79 -7.14 -3.74 2.48
CA ALA A 79 -6.63 -2.51 1.89
C ALA A 79 -5.11 -2.52 1.73
N ILE A 80 -4.37 -3.06 2.71
CA ILE A 80 -2.92 -3.21 2.64
C ILE A 80 -2.53 -4.10 1.45
N ILE A 81 -3.21 -5.23 1.31
CA ILE A 81 -2.95 -6.17 0.21
C ILE A 81 -3.24 -5.51 -1.14
N ALA A 82 -4.34 -4.76 -1.24
CA ALA A 82 -4.72 -4.06 -2.45
C ALA A 82 -3.68 -3.01 -2.89
N VAL A 83 -3.23 -2.15 -1.96
CA VAL A 83 -2.25 -1.12 -2.31
C VAL A 83 -0.86 -1.69 -2.61
N ASN A 84 -0.49 -2.82 -1.99
CA ASN A 84 0.72 -3.55 -2.35
C ASN A 84 0.66 -4.06 -3.80
N ALA A 85 -0.45 -4.60 -4.21
CA ALA A 85 -0.64 -5.02 -5.59
C ALA A 85 -0.59 -3.83 -6.56
N GLU A 86 -1.22 -2.73 -6.20
CA GLU A 86 -1.23 -1.50 -7.00
C GLU A 86 0.18 -0.92 -7.19
N SER A 87 1.08 -1.11 -6.22
CA SER A 87 2.47 -0.69 -6.34
C SER A 87 3.21 -1.37 -7.51
N ALA A 88 2.71 -2.50 -8.01
CA ALA A 88 3.26 -3.17 -9.18
C ALA A 88 3.15 -2.34 -10.47
N LEU A 89 2.32 -1.31 -10.49
CA LEU A 89 2.26 -0.36 -11.61
C LEU A 89 3.49 0.55 -11.68
N ALA A 90 4.19 0.75 -10.57
CA ALA A 90 5.43 1.52 -10.52
C ALA A 90 6.68 0.64 -10.55
N ALA A 91 6.59 -0.57 -10.01
CA ALA A 91 7.74 -1.49 -9.93
C ALA A 91 7.28 -2.92 -10.22
N ASP A 92 7.59 -3.41 -11.39
CA ASP A 92 7.22 -4.74 -11.89
C ASP A 92 8.36 -5.79 -11.74
N GLY A 93 9.24 -5.57 -10.78
CA GLY A 93 10.41 -6.40 -10.53
C GLY A 93 10.11 -7.69 -9.76
N THR A 94 11.03 -8.06 -8.87
CA THR A 94 11.07 -9.36 -8.19
C THR A 94 9.80 -9.71 -7.42
N TYR A 95 9.17 -8.74 -6.77
CA TYR A 95 8.05 -8.97 -5.84
C TYR A 95 6.68 -8.63 -6.41
N ALA A 96 6.63 -7.96 -7.57
CA ALA A 96 5.38 -7.47 -8.14
C ALA A 96 4.36 -8.60 -8.36
N LYS A 97 4.79 -9.68 -8.96
CA LYS A 97 3.92 -10.83 -9.19
C LYS A 97 3.37 -11.41 -7.89
N GLN A 98 4.20 -11.53 -6.87
CA GLN A 98 3.79 -12.06 -5.57
C GLN A 98 2.73 -11.16 -4.92
N CYS A 99 2.89 -9.85 -4.99
CA CYS A 99 1.90 -8.89 -4.49
C CYS A 99 0.58 -9.00 -5.24
N VAL A 100 0.62 -9.08 -6.56
CA VAL A 100 -0.58 -9.21 -7.40
C VAL A 100 -1.28 -10.56 -7.17
N ASP A 101 -0.53 -11.65 -7.10
CA ASP A 101 -1.09 -12.97 -6.83
C ASP A 101 -1.78 -13.03 -5.47
N LYS A 102 -1.16 -12.43 -4.45
CA LYS A 102 -1.78 -12.34 -3.13
C LYS A 102 -3.10 -11.56 -3.16
N PHE A 103 -3.11 -10.45 -3.87
CA PHE A 103 -4.33 -9.64 -4.06
C PHE A 103 -5.41 -10.43 -4.80
N TRP A 104 -5.05 -11.09 -5.90
CA TRP A 104 -5.96 -11.89 -6.70
C TRP A 104 -6.64 -12.99 -5.90
N ASN A 105 -5.90 -13.60 -4.97
CA ASN A 105 -6.38 -14.67 -4.11
C ASN A 105 -7.05 -14.18 -2.81
N THR A 106 -7.15 -12.87 -2.61
CA THR A 106 -7.77 -12.28 -1.43
C THR A 106 -9.23 -11.91 -1.76
N PRO A 107 -10.21 -12.46 -1.03
CA PRO A 107 -11.60 -12.11 -1.26
C PRO A 107 -11.91 -10.70 -0.77
N LEU A 108 -13.02 -10.15 -1.26
CA LEU A 108 -13.58 -8.91 -0.72
C LEU A 108 -13.87 -9.08 0.77
N ARG A 109 -13.63 -8.02 1.51
CA ARG A 109 -13.89 -8.03 2.94
C ARG A 109 -15.39 -7.97 3.22
N THR A 110 -15.80 -8.71 4.23
CA THR A 110 -17.17 -8.68 4.77
C THR A 110 -17.19 -8.06 6.16
N GLY A 111 -18.37 -7.75 6.67
CA GLY A 111 -18.53 -7.24 8.03
C GLY A 111 -18.56 -5.71 8.13
N GLU A 112 -18.43 -5.25 9.34
CA GLU A 112 -18.63 -3.84 9.70
C GLU A 112 -17.66 -2.89 9.02
N ARG A 113 -16.39 -3.30 8.87
CA ARG A 113 -15.32 -2.44 8.34
C ARG A 113 -15.02 -2.66 6.85
N ARG A 114 -15.96 -3.24 6.12
CA ARG A 114 -15.76 -3.60 4.70
C ARG A 114 -15.63 -2.41 3.74
N TYR A 115 -16.16 -1.27 4.11
CA TYR A 115 -16.29 -0.12 3.20
C TYR A 115 -14.93 0.37 2.69
N TYR A 116 -14.03 0.75 3.59
CA TYR A 116 -12.72 1.28 3.25
C TYR A 116 -11.85 0.26 2.50
N ASP A 117 -11.81 -0.97 3.02
CA ASP A 117 -11.05 -2.06 2.39
C ASP A 117 -11.50 -2.31 0.95
N ASN A 118 -12.81 -2.40 0.75
CA ASN A 118 -13.34 -2.74 -0.57
C ASN A 118 -13.25 -1.59 -1.56
N PHE A 119 -13.24 -0.34 -1.10
CA PHE A 119 -12.94 0.80 -1.98
C PHE A 119 -11.51 0.75 -2.49
N LEU A 120 -10.54 0.54 -1.63
CA LEU A 120 -9.15 0.42 -2.06
C LEU A 120 -8.94 -0.84 -2.92
N TYR A 121 -9.66 -1.92 -2.63
CA TYR A 121 -9.67 -3.12 -3.46
C TYR A 121 -10.18 -2.81 -4.88
N MET A 122 -11.29 -2.09 -4.97
CA MET A 122 -11.86 -1.69 -6.27
C MET A 122 -10.90 -0.80 -7.07
N PHE A 123 -10.29 0.20 -6.41
CA PHE A 123 -9.33 1.07 -7.09
C PHE A 123 -8.12 0.29 -7.59
N ALA A 124 -7.60 -0.64 -6.82
CA ALA A 124 -6.51 -1.51 -7.24
C ALA A 124 -6.90 -2.37 -8.45
N MET A 125 -8.10 -2.93 -8.46
CA MET A 125 -8.62 -3.69 -9.60
C MET A 125 -8.72 -2.83 -10.85
N LEU A 126 -9.27 -1.63 -10.75
CA LEU A 126 -9.38 -0.70 -11.87
C LEU A 126 -8.00 -0.31 -12.40
N ALA A 127 -7.06 -0.02 -11.51
CA ALA A 127 -5.71 0.38 -11.87
C ALA A 127 -4.96 -0.76 -12.58
N LEU A 128 -4.94 -1.95 -11.97
CA LEU A 128 -4.22 -3.11 -12.49
C LEU A 128 -4.83 -3.65 -13.79
N SER A 129 -6.12 -3.47 -14.00
CA SER A 129 -6.79 -3.86 -15.26
C SER A 129 -6.63 -2.83 -16.38
N GLY A 130 -5.98 -1.69 -16.13
CA GLY A 130 -5.82 -0.62 -17.10
C GLY A 130 -7.07 0.24 -17.33
N ASN A 131 -8.05 0.15 -16.44
CA ASN A 131 -9.30 0.90 -16.54
C ASN A 131 -9.36 2.19 -15.71
N TYR A 132 -8.30 2.50 -14.99
CA TYR A 132 -8.17 3.74 -14.24
C TYR A 132 -7.32 4.72 -15.05
N ARG A 133 -7.97 5.59 -15.83
CA ARG A 133 -7.33 6.41 -16.85
C ARG A 133 -7.56 7.90 -16.65
N ILE A 134 -6.60 8.70 -17.14
CA ILE A 134 -6.79 10.14 -17.37
C ILE A 134 -7.36 10.31 -18.78
N TYR A 135 -8.32 11.22 -18.92
CA TYR A 135 -8.92 11.57 -20.21
C TYR A 135 -8.59 13.00 -20.59
#